data_aca5592b6b5b5ee8d5e3c307ec4ad7c5
#
_entry.id   aca5592b6b5b5ee8d5e3c307ec4ad7c5
#
_cell.length_a   1.000
_cell.length_b   1.000
_cell.length_c   1.000
_cell.angle_alpha   90.00
_cell.angle_beta   90.00
_cell.angle_gamma   90.00
#
_symmetry.space_group_name_H-M   'P 1'
#
loop_
_entity.id
_entity.type
_entity.pdbx_description
1 polymer ?
#
loop_
_entity_poly.entity_id
_entity_poly.type
_entity_poly.pdbx_seq_one_letter_code
_entity_poly.pdbx_strand_id
1 'polypeptide(L)'
;MKIVIIGGFLGGGKTTVLNHLLAESLKESLKPAVIMNEFGKMSVDGALVSEDIPLSELTEGCICCAMKADVSEQLHQLYLKEQPDIVFIECSGIAEPVSVLDACLTPILAPFTTITHMIGVVDASMYKHIKSFPKDIQGLFYEQLAYCSVLFVNKIDSADVETTSKLLKDLEVINPEADIQVGMHGSVTLPISV
;
A
#
# COMPACT_ATOMS: atom_id res chain seq x y z
N MET A 1 5.97 0.43 -16.92
CA MET A 1 5.79 -0.25 -15.61
C MET A 1 4.84 0.58 -14.78
N LYS A 2 3.72 0.03 -14.35
CA LYS A 2 2.76 0.68 -13.42
C LYS A 2 3.23 0.50 -11.98
N ILE A 3 2.98 1.48 -11.13
CA ILE A 3 3.30 1.41 -9.69
C ILE A 3 2.03 1.62 -8.88
N VAL A 4 1.78 0.72 -7.93
CA VAL A 4 0.73 0.83 -6.92
C VAL A 4 1.39 0.84 -5.54
N ILE A 5 1.14 1.89 -4.77
CA ILE A 5 1.66 2.04 -3.40
C ILE A 5 0.56 1.64 -2.42
N ILE A 6 0.86 0.77 -1.47
CA ILE A 6 -0.07 0.28 -0.44
C ILE A 6 0.40 0.77 0.92
N GLY A 7 -0.27 1.75 1.47
CA GLY A 7 -0.04 2.32 2.79
C GLY A 7 -1.16 1.99 3.76
N GLY A 8 -1.02 2.44 4.99
CA GLY A 8 -2.01 2.27 6.04
C GLY A 8 -1.41 1.73 7.33
N PHE A 9 -2.15 1.89 8.41
CA PHE A 9 -1.67 1.62 9.76
C PHE A 9 -1.38 0.13 10.01
N LEU A 10 -0.61 -0.16 11.06
CA LEU A 10 -0.28 -1.53 11.48
C LEU A 10 -1.55 -2.38 11.68
N GLY A 11 -1.51 -3.62 11.21
CA GLY A 11 -2.64 -4.54 11.34
C GLY A 11 -3.82 -4.28 10.40
N GLY A 12 -3.80 -3.23 9.57
CA GLY A 12 -4.88 -2.87 8.66
C GLY A 12 -5.21 -3.92 7.59
N GLY A 13 -4.27 -4.82 7.29
CA GLY A 13 -4.43 -5.86 6.27
C GLY A 13 -3.79 -5.50 4.94
N LYS A 14 -2.73 -4.68 4.93
CA LYS A 14 -1.98 -4.30 3.72
C LYS A 14 -1.50 -5.51 2.93
N THR A 15 -0.86 -6.47 3.60
CA THR A 15 -0.39 -7.71 2.96
C THR A 15 -1.55 -8.53 2.37
N THR A 16 -2.72 -8.52 3.00
CA THR A 16 -3.92 -9.19 2.47
C THR A 16 -4.41 -8.49 1.20
N VAL A 17 -4.41 -7.15 1.18
CA VAL A 17 -4.70 -6.34 -0.01
C VAL A 17 -3.69 -6.62 -1.12
N LEU A 18 -2.40 -6.64 -0.78
CA LEU A 18 -1.33 -6.97 -1.72
C LEU A 18 -1.56 -8.34 -2.37
N ASN A 19 -1.81 -9.38 -1.57
CA ASN A 19 -2.05 -10.74 -2.07
C ASN A 19 -3.28 -10.82 -2.99
N HIS A 20 -4.35 -10.09 -2.65
CA HIS A 20 -5.53 -9.98 -3.51
C HIS A 20 -5.19 -9.35 -4.87
N LEU A 21 -4.48 -8.22 -4.87
CA LEU A 21 -4.10 -7.51 -6.09
C LEU A 21 -3.10 -8.30 -6.95
N LEU A 22 -2.20 -9.06 -6.32
CA LEU A 22 -1.30 -9.98 -7.04
C LEU A 22 -2.10 -11.06 -7.77
N ALA A 23 -3.07 -11.68 -7.08
CA ALA A 23 -3.92 -12.70 -7.69
C ALA A 23 -4.74 -12.14 -8.87
N GLU A 24 -5.29 -10.93 -8.74
CA GLU A 24 -6.01 -10.27 -9.84
C GLU A 24 -5.07 -9.94 -11.02
N SER A 25 -3.85 -9.44 -10.74
CA SER A 25 -2.87 -9.14 -11.80
C SER A 25 -2.50 -10.38 -12.60
N LEU A 26 -2.33 -11.52 -11.94
CA LEU A 26 -2.03 -12.80 -12.62
C LEU A 26 -3.21 -13.29 -13.48
N LYS A 27 -4.47 -13.09 -13.03
CA LYS A 27 -5.66 -13.40 -13.84
C LYS A 27 -5.72 -12.58 -15.12
N GLU A 28 -5.29 -11.32 -15.06
CA GLU A 28 -5.18 -10.41 -16.21
C GLU A 28 -3.92 -10.69 -17.07
N SER A 29 -3.17 -11.75 -16.76
CA SER A 29 -1.93 -12.13 -17.46
C SER A 29 -0.84 -11.05 -17.40
N LEU A 30 -0.84 -10.22 -16.37
CA LEU A 30 0.23 -9.25 -16.10
C LEU A 30 1.39 -9.95 -15.39
N LYS A 31 2.59 -9.39 -15.56
CA LYS A 31 3.80 -9.78 -14.82
C LYS A 31 3.95 -8.85 -13.58
N PRO A 32 3.43 -9.23 -12.39
CA PRO A 32 3.57 -8.42 -11.20
C PRO A 32 4.95 -8.60 -10.57
N ALA A 33 5.40 -7.56 -9.83
CA ALA A 33 6.52 -7.64 -8.92
C ALA A 33 6.18 -6.91 -7.62
N VAL A 34 6.93 -7.19 -6.55
CA VAL A 34 6.67 -6.66 -5.21
C VAL A 34 7.93 -6.05 -4.62
N ILE A 35 7.79 -4.88 -4.02
CA ILE A 35 8.77 -4.29 -3.10
C ILE A 35 8.11 -4.18 -1.73
N MET A 36 8.72 -4.80 -0.72
CA MET A 36 8.24 -4.73 0.66
C MET A 36 9.17 -3.89 1.50
N ASN A 37 8.59 -2.92 2.20
CA ASN A 37 9.31 -2.02 3.11
C ASN A 37 8.85 -2.28 4.55
N GLU A 38 9.21 -3.43 5.11
CA GLU A 38 8.87 -3.77 6.49
C GLU A 38 10.11 -4.08 7.33
N PHE A 39 10.19 -3.45 8.51
CA PHE A 39 11.09 -3.84 9.58
C PHE A 39 10.55 -5.11 10.25
N GLY A 40 11.09 -6.26 9.91
CA GLY A 40 10.75 -7.50 10.61
C GLY A 40 10.55 -8.68 9.67
N LYS A 41 10.89 -9.85 10.16
CA LYS A 41 10.80 -11.13 9.46
C LYS A 41 9.44 -11.30 8.78
N MET A 42 9.46 -11.37 7.47
CA MET A 42 8.34 -11.91 6.72
C MET A 42 8.05 -13.34 7.20
N SER A 43 6.92 -13.52 7.85
CA SER A 43 6.16 -14.72 7.63
C SER A 43 5.19 -14.43 6.47
N VAL A 44 5.67 -14.54 5.25
CA VAL A 44 4.77 -14.89 4.17
C VAL A 44 4.30 -16.28 4.55
N ASP A 45 3.09 -16.37 5.08
CA ASP A 45 2.40 -17.65 5.12
C ASP A 45 2.32 -18.08 3.65
N GLY A 46 3.23 -19.00 3.30
CA GLY A 46 3.67 -19.34 1.96
C GLY A 46 2.63 -20.00 1.06
N ALA A 47 1.43 -19.43 0.98
CA ALA A 47 0.33 -20.03 0.23
C ALA A 47 -0.04 -19.29 -1.07
N LEU A 48 0.44 -18.06 -1.33
CA LEU A 48 -0.04 -17.32 -2.50
C LEU A 48 1.02 -16.54 -3.30
N VAL A 49 2.25 -16.36 -2.83
CA VAL A 49 3.31 -15.86 -3.69
C VAL A 49 3.94 -17.08 -4.36
N SER A 50 3.60 -17.35 -5.62
CA SER A 50 4.29 -18.38 -6.40
C SER A 50 5.77 -18.02 -6.44
N GLU A 51 6.66 -19.03 -6.40
CA GLU A 51 8.13 -18.85 -6.47
C GLU A 51 8.58 -18.02 -7.70
N ASP A 52 7.66 -17.76 -8.63
CA ASP A 52 7.87 -17.05 -9.88
C ASP A 52 7.62 -15.52 -9.82
N ILE A 53 7.16 -14.95 -8.68
CA ILE A 53 6.96 -13.51 -8.56
C ILE A 53 8.25 -12.87 -8.04
N PRO A 54 8.88 -11.93 -8.79
CA PRO A 54 10.06 -11.20 -8.33
C PRO A 54 9.77 -10.43 -7.05
N LEU A 55 10.43 -10.81 -5.96
CA LEU A 55 10.36 -10.17 -4.66
C LEU A 55 11.66 -9.41 -4.40
N SER A 56 11.57 -8.13 -4.08
CA SER A 56 12.70 -7.32 -3.62
C SER A 56 12.44 -6.83 -2.20
N GLU A 57 13.37 -7.12 -1.30
CA GLU A 57 13.33 -6.65 0.09
C GLU A 57 14.19 -5.40 0.24
N LEU A 58 13.68 -4.38 0.93
CA LEU A 58 14.46 -3.21 1.31
C LEU A 58 15.37 -3.56 2.49
N THR A 59 16.67 -3.47 2.28
CA THR A 59 17.66 -3.63 3.36
C THR A 59 17.67 -2.43 4.29
N GLU A 60 17.89 -2.68 5.59
CA GLU A 60 17.90 -1.68 6.65
C GLU A 60 18.87 -0.53 6.39
N GLY A 61 18.36 0.68 6.25
CA GLY A 61 19.12 1.93 6.18
C GLY A 61 18.38 3.07 6.89
N CYS A 62 19.12 3.98 7.57
CA CYS A 62 18.54 5.10 8.33
C CYS A 62 17.54 5.97 7.56
N ILE A 63 16.45 5.93 8.04
CA ILE A 63 15.10 6.49 8.16
C ILE A 63 14.58 7.57 7.19
N CYS A 64 15.29 8.35 6.43
CA CYS A 64 14.65 9.34 5.52
C CYS A 64 15.30 9.50 4.15
N CYS A 65 16.60 9.68 4.08
CA CYS A 65 17.27 9.91 2.79
C CYS A 65 17.77 8.61 2.14
N ALA A 66 18.15 7.61 2.95
CA ALA A 66 18.58 6.30 2.44
C ALA A 66 17.42 5.53 1.81
N MET A 67 16.23 5.55 2.43
CA MET A 67 15.03 4.87 1.89
C MET A 67 14.64 5.35 0.50
N LYS A 68 14.72 6.66 0.22
CA LYS A 68 14.36 7.20 -1.11
C LYS A 68 15.32 6.72 -2.20
N ALA A 69 16.61 6.69 -1.90
CA ALA A 69 17.63 6.17 -2.82
C ALA A 69 17.46 4.67 -3.06
N ASP A 70 17.20 3.91 -2.00
CA ASP A 70 17.03 2.45 -2.05
C ASP A 70 15.81 2.03 -2.86
N VAL A 71 14.64 2.65 -2.65
CA VAL A 71 13.41 2.36 -3.42
C VAL A 71 13.60 2.68 -4.90
N SER A 72 14.18 3.86 -5.21
CA SER A 72 14.42 4.28 -6.59
C SER A 72 15.40 3.34 -7.31
N GLU A 73 16.49 2.96 -6.64
CA GLU A 73 17.47 2.03 -7.19
C GLU A 73 16.88 0.64 -7.40
N GLN A 74 16.13 0.12 -6.43
CA GLN A 74 15.48 -1.19 -6.55
C GLN A 74 14.46 -1.23 -7.68
N LEU A 75 13.62 -0.19 -7.82
CA LEU A 75 12.70 -0.08 -8.95
C LEU A 75 13.43 -0.06 -10.29
N HIS A 76 14.55 0.64 -10.36
CA HIS A 76 15.36 0.69 -11.57
C HIS A 76 15.98 -0.69 -11.89
N GLN A 77 16.56 -1.35 -10.90
CA GLN A 77 17.13 -2.70 -11.05
C GLN A 77 16.08 -3.73 -11.43
N LEU A 78 14.89 -3.65 -10.80
CA LEU A 78 13.76 -4.52 -11.10
C LEU A 78 13.28 -4.34 -12.54
N TYR A 79 13.19 -3.09 -13.01
CA TYR A 79 12.85 -2.79 -14.39
C TYR A 79 13.87 -3.37 -15.39
N LEU A 80 15.16 -3.19 -15.12
CA LEU A 80 16.23 -3.68 -16.02
C LEU A 80 16.28 -5.20 -16.12
N LYS A 81 16.02 -5.90 -15.01
CA LYS A 81 16.14 -7.36 -14.95
C LYS A 81 14.87 -8.08 -15.36
N GLU A 82 13.74 -7.64 -14.84
CA GLU A 82 12.48 -8.36 -14.87
C GLU A 82 11.45 -7.78 -15.84
N GLN A 83 11.52 -6.45 -16.12
CA GLN A 83 10.54 -5.73 -16.94
C GLN A 83 9.09 -6.04 -16.54
N PRO A 84 8.70 -5.84 -15.27
CA PRO A 84 7.33 -6.11 -14.83
C PRO A 84 6.34 -5.12 -15.46
N ASP A 85 5.10 -5.57 -15.65
CA ASP A 85 3.99 -4.72 -16.09
C ASP A 85 3.53 -3.80 -14.94
N ILE A 86 3.49 -4.37 -13.72
CA ILE A 86 3.03 -3.69 -12.52
C ILE A 86 3.92 -4.03 -11.31
N VAL A 87 4.21 -3.03 -10.48
CA VAL A 87 4.94 -3.19 -9.22
C VAL A 87 4.06 -2.72 -8.07
N PHE A 88 3.90 -3.56 -7.08
CA PHE A 88 3.26 -3.23 -5.81
C PHE A 88 4.32 -2.89 -4.78
N ILE A 89 4.16 -1.75 -4.08
CA ILE A 89 5.05 -1.34 -2.99
C ILE A 89 4.24 -1.34 -1.70
N GLU A 90 4.51 -2.29 -0.81
CA GLU A 90 3.90 -2.32 0.52
C GLU A 90 4.74 -1.48 1.49
N CYS A 91 4.15 -0.40 2.02
CA CYS A 91 4.76 0.44 3.04
C CYS A 91 4.64 -0.19 4.43
N SER A 92 5.64 0.05 5.29
CA SER A 92 5.50 -0.30 6.71
C SER A 92 4.34 0.48 7.34
N GLY A 93 3.77 -0.06 8.43
CA GLY A 93 2.61 0.55 9.10
C GLY A 93 2.86 1.92 9.74
N ILE A 94 4.11 2.36 9.80
CA ILE A 94 4.54 3.67 10.31
C ILE A 94 5.17 4.54 9.22
N ALA A 95 5.31 4.03 7.98
CA ALA A 95 5.87 4.81 6.89
C ALA A 95 4.86 5.83 6.36
N GLU A 96 5.38 6.97 5.92
CA GLU A 96 4.61 7.96 5.16
C GLU A 96 4.56 7.53 3.67
N PRO A 97 3.39 7.20 3.11
CA PRO A 97 3.29 6.80 1.71
C PRO A 97 3.80 7.85 0.73
N VAL A 98 3.70 9.13 1.11
CA VAL A 98 4.22 10.26 0.31
C VAL A 98 5.74 10.19 0.15
N SER A 99 6.48 9.73 1.15
CA SER A 99 7.94 9.54 1.04
C SER A 99 8.31 8.46 0.04
N VAL A 100 7.50 7.40 -0.05
CA VAL A 100 7.65 6.34 -1.07
C VAL A 100 7.26 6.87 -2.45
N LEU A 101 6.18 7.66 -2.54
CA LEU A 101 5.77 8.35 -3.76
C LEU A 101 6.92 9.20 -4.33
N ASP A 102 7.54 10.04 -3.49
CA ASP A 102 8.69 10.87 -3.89
C ASP A 102 9.88 10.02 -4.42
N ALA A 103 10.12 8.86 -3.82
CA ALA A 103 11.16 7.94 -4.27
C ALA A 103 10.86 7.35 -5.66
N CYS A 104 9.59 7.21 -6.02
CA CYS A 104 9.16 6.74 -7.33
C CYS A 104 9.21 7.84 -8.42
N LEU A 105 9.20 9.12 -8.02
CA LEU A 105 9.17 10.29 -8.95
C LEU A 105 10.58 10.80 -9.30
N THR A 106 11.58 9.95 -9.31
CA THR A 106 12.94 10.35 -9.67
C THR A 106 13.14 10.46 -11.19
N PRO A 107 14.05 11.35 -11.68
CA PRO A 107 14.32 11.48 -13.11
C PRO A 107 14.76 10.17 -13.78
N ILE A 108 15.39 9.27 -13.04
CA ILE A 108 15.84 7.98 -13.58
C ILE A 108 14.67 7.03 -13.84
N LEU A 109 13.58 7.14 -13.08
CA LEU A 109 12.38 6.30 -13.19
C LEU A 109 11.34 6.88 -14.15
N ALA A 110 11.27 8.20 -14.26
CA ALA A 110 10.23 8.91 -15.01
C ALA A 110 9.98 8.40 -16.46
N PRO A 111 10.99 7.94 -17.23
CA PRO A 111 10.76 7.49 -18.60
C PRO A 111 9.98 6.18 -18.73
N PHE A 112 9.94 5.35 -17.68
CA PHE A 112 9.37 3.99 -17.76
C PHE A 112 8.45 3.61 -16.60
N THR A 113 8.16 4.55 -15.69
CA THR A 113 7.23 4.32 -14.60
C THR A 113 6.02 5.25 -14.63
N THR A 114 4.88 4.73 -14.20
CA THR A 114 3.66 5.52 -13.99
C THR A 114 3.04 5.10 -12.67
N ILE A 115 2.89 6.03 -11.75
CA ILE A 115 2.17 5.77 -10.49
C ILE A 115 0.69 5.83 -10.81
N THR A 116 0.00 4.70 -10.63
CA THR A 116 -1.42 4.59 -10.96
C THR A 116 -2.31 4.77 -9.74
N HIS A 117 -1.94 4.17 -8.62
CA HIS A 117 -2.74 4.23 -7.40
C HIS A 117 -1.87 4.34 -6.16
N MET A 118 -2.38 5.05 -5.17
CA MET A 118 -1.91 5.02 -3.80
C MET A 118 -3.09 4.63 -2.91
N ILE A 119 -3.00 3.46 -2.27
CA ILE A 119 -4.07 2.84 -1.48
C ILE A 119 -3.80 3.06 -0.01
N GLY A 120 -4.75 3.65 0.70
CA GLY A 120 -4.74 3.74 2.16
C GLY A 120 -5.63 2.66 2.76
N VAL A 121 -5.05 1.65 3.41
CA VAL A 121 -5.81 0.56 4.04
C VAL A 121 -6.17 0.92 5.47
N VAL A 122 -7.46 0.92 5.78
CA VAL A 122 -8.01 1.28 7.09
C VAL A 122 -8.72 0.08 7.71
N ASP A 123 -8.34 -0.29 8.93
CA ASP A 123 -9.05 -1.30 9.73
C ASP A 123 -10.27 -0.67 10.40
N ALA A 124 -11.49 -1.05 9.97
CA ALA A 124 -12.72 -0.53 10.51
C ALA A 124 -12.87 -0.81 12.01
N SER A 125 -12.39 -1.97 12.49
CA SER A 125 -12.50 -2.36 13.90
C SER A 125 -11.59 -1.53 14.82
N MET A 126 -10.44 -1.08 14.30
CA MET A 126 -9.50 -0.25 15.06
C MET A 126 -9.90 1.21 15.14
N TYR A 127 -10.76 1.69 14.24
CA TYR A 127 -11.07 3.11 14.13
C TYR A 127 -11.61 3.73 15.43
N LYS A 128 -12.45 3.02 16.17
CA LYS A 128 -12.96 3.49 17.48
C LYS A 128 -11.86 3.76 18.51
N HIS A 129 -10.69 3.12 18.36
CA HIS A 129 -9.56 3.25 19.27
C HIS A 129 -8.56 4.33 18.85
N ILE A 130 -8.66 4.89 17.64
CA ILE A 130 -7.73 5.92 17.12
C ILE A 130 -7.63 7.11 18.07
N LYS A 131 -8.76 7.56 18.61
CA LYS A 131 -8.79 8.69 19.55
C LYS A 131 -8.10 8.42 20.89
N SER A 132 -7.86 7.15 21.24
CA SER A 132 -7.14 6.76 22.46
C SER A 132 -5.62 6.70 22.27
N PHE A 133 -5.13 6.76 21.05
CA PHE A 133 -3.69 6.81 20.77
C PHE A 133 -3.09 8.19 21.07
N PRO A 134 -1.77 8.27 21.30
CA PRO A 134 -1.06 9.54 21.35
C PRO A 134 -1.32 10.41 20.11
N LYS A 135 -1.30 11.73 20.27
CA LYS A 135 -1.64 12.65 19.16
C LYS A 135 -0.74 12.49 17.94
N ASP A 136 0.53 12.19 18.15
CA ASP A 136 1.49 11.95 17.06
C ASP A 136 1.09 10.73 16.22
N ILE A 137 0.61 9.67 16.88
CA ILE A 137 0.11 8.47 16.21
C ILE A 137 -1.21 8.75 15.50
N GLN A 138 -2.09 9.56 16.09
CA GLN A 138 -3.30 10.02 15.41
C GLN A 138 -2.95 10.84 14.16
N GLY A 139 -1.99 11.77 14.27
CA GLY A 139 -1.50 12.57 13.15
C GLY A 139 -1.01 11.68 12.01
N LEU A 140 -0.12 10.73 12.31
CA LEU A 140 0.40 9.77 11.33
C LEU A 140 -0.72 8.97 10.63
N PHE A 141 -1.72 8.51 11.39
CA PHE A 141 -2.87 7.81 10.81
C PHE A 141 -3.60 8.66 9.76
N TYR A 142 -3.88 9.94 10.07
CA TYR A 142 -4.57 10.83 9.14
C TYR A 142 -3.70 11.22 7.93
N GLU A 143 -2.42 11.48 8.15
CA GLU A 143 -1.46 11.80 7.08
C GLU A 143 -1.32 10.66 6.08
N GLN A 144 -1.31 9.41 6.53
CA GLN A 144 -1.25 8.23 5.66
C GLN A 144 -2.45 8.12 4.70
N LEU A 145 -3.59 8.75 5.02
CA LEU A 145 -4.83 8.67 4.24
C LEU A 145 -5.08 9.89 3.35
N ALA A 146 -4.52 11.03 3.72
CA ALA A 146 -4.84 12.33 3.11
C ALA A 146 -4.50 12.42 1.61
N TYR A 147 -3.53 11.64 1.14
CA TYR A 147 -3.04 11.71 -0.24
C TYR A 147 -3.29 10.44 -1.06
N CYS A 148 -4.03 9.49 -0.52
CA CYS A 148 -4.35 8.26 -1.23
C CYS A 148 -5.42 8.50 -2.32
N SER A 149 -5.25 7.86 -3.48
CA SER A 149 -6.28 7.87 -4.52
C SER A 149 -7.42 6.90 -4.23
N VAL A 150 -7.15 5.88 -3.42
CA VAL A 150 -8.13 4.90 -2.94
C VAL A 150 -8.00 4.73 -1.43
N LEU A 151 -9.11 4.81 -0.72
CA LEU A 151 -9.20 4.46 0.70
C LEU A 151 -10.00 3.16 0.84
N PHE A 152 -9.33 2.09 1.24
CA PHE A 152 -9.97 0.80 1.42
C PHE A 152 -10.26 0.52 2.89
N VAL A 153 -11.53 0.57 3.28
CA VAL A 153 -12.01 0.24 4.62
C VAL A 153 -12.18 -1.28 4.71
N ASN A 154 -11.19 -1.90 5.32
CA ASN A 154 -11.09 -3.36 5.49
C ASN A 154 -11.71 -3.81 6.82
N LYS A 155 -11.99 -5.11 6.95
CA LYS A 155 -12.49 -5.76 8.16
C LYS A 155 -13.84 -5.20 8.66
N ILE A 156 -14.73 -4.85 7.74
CA ILE A 156 -16.07 -4.35 8.09
C ILE A 156 -16.92 -5.40 8.83
N ASP A 157 -16.61 -6.67 8.67
CA ASP A 157 -17.18 -7.80 9.42
C ASP A 157 -16.84 -7.78 10.91
N SER A 158 -15.77 -7.09 11.30
CA SER A 158 -15.28 -6.97 12.68
C SER A 158 -15.63 -5.63 13.34
N ALA A 159 -16.39 -4.77 12.67
CA ALA A 159 -16.83 -3.48 13.16
C ALA A 159 -18.36 -3.39 13.20
N ASP A 160 -18.90 -2.60 14.14
CA ASP A 160 -20.32 -2.30 14.15
C ASP A 160 -20.69 -1.25 13.06
N VAL A 161 -21.98 -1.22 12.69
CA VAL A 161 -22.51 -0.35 11.64
C VAL A 161 -22.29 1.14 11.97
N GLU A 162 -22.43 1.53 13.22
CA GLU A 162 -22.26 2.90 13.67
C GLU A 162 -20.82 3.37 13.51
N THR A 163 -19.86 2.54 13.96
CA THR A 163 -18.42 2.79 13.79
C THR A 163 -18.05 2.90 12.32
N THR A 164 -18.53 1.99 11.49
CA THR A 164 -18.24 2.00 10.04
C THR A 164 -18.84 3.24 9.38
N SER A 165 -20.08 3.59 9.66
CA SER A 165 -20.72 4.79 9.10
C SER A 165 -20.01 6.09 9.50
N LYS A 166 -19.53 6.16 10.74
CA LYS A 166 -18.76 7.31 11.22
C LYS A 166 -17.40 7.39 10.53
N LEU A 167 -16.69 6.25 10.43
CA LEU A 167 -15.41 6.17 9.72
C LEU A 167 -15.55 6.69 8.29
N LEU A 168 -16.55 6.23 7.53
CA LEU A 168 -16.76 6.66 6.14
C LEU A 168 -16.94 8.19 6.03
N LYS A 169 -17.76 8.79 6.90
CA LYS A 169 -17.94 10.26 6.93
C LYS A 169 -16.64 10.99 7.28
N ASP A 170 -15.88 10.47 8.22
CA ASP A 170 -14.60 11.10 8.62
C ASP A 170 -13.56 10.96 7.48
N LEU A 171 -13.56 9.85 6.72
CA LEU A 171 -12.70 9.66 5.54
C LEU A 171 -13.05 10.62 4.39
N GLU A 172 -14.34 10.87 4.12
CA GLU A 172 -14.79 11.87 3.14
C GLU A 172 -14.29 13.28 3.49
N VAL A 173 -14.17 13.61 4.79
CA VAL A 173 -13.61 14.89 5.24
C VAL A 173 -12.10 14.95 5.13
N ILE A 174 -11.42 13.82 5.43
CA ILE A 174 -9.95 13.72 5.39
C ILE A 174 -9.46 13.81 3.95
N ASN A 175 -10.12 13.11 3.04
CA ASN A 175 -9.71 13.04 1.64
C ASN A 175 -10.95 12.93 0.72
N PRO A 176 -11.56 14.08 0.35
CA PRO A 176 -12.77 14.11 -0.45
C PRO A 176 -12.57 13.65 -1.91
N GLU A 177 -11.33 13.57 -2.38
CA GLU A 177 -10.99 13.16 -3.75
C GLU A 177 -10.74 11.65 -3.88
N ALA A 178 -10.64 10.94 -2.75
CA ALA A 178 -10.37 9.52 -2.76
C ALA A 178 -11.59 8.68 -3.16
N ASP A 179 -11.37 7.62 -3.92
CA ASP A 179 -12.35 6.55 -4.08
C ASP A 179 -12.40 5.71 -2.78
N ILE A 180 -13.52 5.79 -2.06
CA ILE A 180 -13.68 5.07 -0.78
C ILE A 180 -14.38 3.75 -1.05
N GLN A 181 -13.66 2.66 -0.85
CA GLN A 181 -14.17 1.30 -0.98
C GLN A 181 -14.27 0.61 0.37
N VAL A 182 -15.25 -0.26 0.52
CA VAL A 182 -15.46 -1.04 1.75
C VAL A 182 -15.43 -2.53 1.43
N GLY A 183 -14.84 -3.31 2.34
CA GLY A 183 -14.75 -4.74 2.12
C GLY A 183 -14.15 -5.50 3.29
N MET A 184 -13.84 -6.74 3.03
CA MET A 184 -13.19 -7.66 3.95
C MET A 184 -12.17 -8.51 3.19
N HIS A 185 -11.21 -9.07 3.91
CA HIS A 185 -10.17 -9.93 3.33
C HIS A 185 -9.37 -9.28 2.18
N GLY A 186 -9.20 -7.97 2.23
CA GLY A 186 -8.38 -7.24 1.26
C GLY A 186 -8.99 -7.08 -0.15
N SER A 187 -10.28 -7.30 -0.33
CA SER A 187 -10.99 -7.34 -1.62
C SER A 187 -11.18 -5.94 -2.27
N VAL A 188 -10.10 -5.18 -2.38
CA VAL A 188 -10.11 -3.89 -3.09
C VAL A 188 -10.19 -4.11 -4.61
N THR A 189 -10.92 -3.24 -5.30
CA THR A 189 -11.03 -3.30 -6.76
C THR A 189 -10.27 -2.14 -7.40
N LEU A 190 -9.34 -2.44 -8.28
CA LEU A 190 -8.59 -1.46 -9.07
C LEU A 190 -8.72 -1.74 -10.56
N PRO A 191 -8.74 -0.71 -11.43
CA PRO A 191 -8.59 -0.89 -12.86
C PRO A 191 -7.11 -1.18 -13.19
N ILE A 192 -6.70 -2.46 -13.06
CA ILE A 192 -5.30 -2.89 -13.29
C ILE A 192 -5.01 -3.17 -14.77
N SER A 193 -6.03 -3.22 -15.63
CA SER A 193 -5.88 -3.47 -17.08
C SER A 193 -4.86 -2.52 -17.73
N VAL A 194 -4.11 -3.04 -18.69
CA VAL A 194 -3.05 -2.35 -19.47
C VAL A 194 -3.62 -1.21 -20.30
#